data_98f8e17c6ae76f58127e9d4535b6f606
#
_entry.id   98f8e17c6ae76f58127e9d4535b6f606
#
_cell.length_a   1.000
_cell.length_b   1.000
_cell.length_c   1.000
_cell.angle_alpha   90.00
_cell.angle_beta   90.00
_cell.angle_gamma   90.00
#
_symmetry.space_group_name_H-M   'P 1'
#
loop_
_entity.id
_entity.type
_entity.pdbx_description
1 polymer ?
#
loop_
_entity_poly.entity_id
_entity_poly.type
_entity_poly.pdbx_seq_one_letter_code
_entity_poly.pdbx_strand_id
1 'polypeptide(L)' 'MTSKTLTLTQWDAAIVLKQDGSFETSLPQILGEYIPENVILGAALAYALRNEDLCSLIRENFERECAAQASYTDQ' A
#
# COMPACT_ATOMS: atom_id res chain seq x y z
N MET A 1 -21.69 8.63 12.70
CA MET A 1 -20.55 8.29 11.86
C MET A 1 -19.49 7.55 12.67
N THR A 2 -19.13 6.40 12.20
CA THR A 2 -18.12 5.61 12.90
C THR A 2 -16.72 5.96 12.39
N SER A 3 -15.81 6.16 13.32
CA SER A 3 -14.41 6.37 12.98
C SER A 3 -13.67 5.06 13.11
N LYS A 4 -12.69 4.86 12.26
CA LYS A 4 -11.85 3.68 12.32
C LYS A 4 -10.59 3.99 13.07
N THR A 5 -10.21 3.10 13.96
CA THR A 5 -8.97 3.24 14.71
C THR A 5 -8.01 2.17 14.24
N LEU A 6 -6.82 2.61 13.86
CA LEU A 6 -5.76 1.71 13.43
C LEU A 6 -4.66 1.72 14.49
N THR A 7 -4.39 0.55 15.06
CA THR A 7 -3.36 0.43 16.07
C THR A 7 -2.05 0.02 15.43
N LEU A 8 -1.02 0.84 15.61
CA LEU A 8 0.31 0.59 15.06
C LEU A 8 1.32 0.51 16.17
N THR A 9 2.28 -0.39 16.01
CA THR A 9 3.46 -0.39 16.88
C THR A 9 4.47 0.62 16.34
N GLN A 10 5.53 0.85 17.13
CA GLN A 10 6.55 1.80 16.71
C GLN A 10 7.33 1.34 15.47
N TRP A 11 7.21 0.07 15.10
CA TRP A 11 7.93 -0.50 13.96
C TRP A 11 7.04 -0.74 12.75
N ASP A 12 5.77 -0.39 12.83
CA ASP A 12 4.83 -0.64 11.75
C ASP A 12 4.82 0.51 10.75
N ALA A 13 4.61 0.17 9.49
CA ALA A 13 4.44 1.14 8.42
C ALA A 13 3.00 1.08 7.92
N ALA A 14 2.43 2.22 7.58
CA ALA A 14 1.07 2.27 7.07
C ALA A 14 0.94 3.29 5.95
N ILE A 15 0.10 2.98 4.98
CA ILE A 15 -0.28 3.89 3.92
C ILE A 15 -1.80 3.97 3.92
N VAL A 16 -2.32 5.18 4.02
CA VAL A 16 -3.77 5.41 4.02
C VAL A 16 -4.14 6.05 2.69
N LEU A 17 -4.92 5.33 1.90
CA LEU A 17 -5.41 5.84 0.63
C LEU A 17 -6.76 6.48 0.86
N LYS A 18 -6.87 7.75 0.56
CA LYS A 18 -8.08 8.51 0.85
C LYS A 18 -9.02 8.53 -0.33
N GLN A 19 -10.28 8.74 -0.04
CA GLN A 19 -11.32 8.74 -1.07
C GLN A 19 -11.10 9.82 -2.13
N ASP A 20 -10.46 10.92 -1.75
CA ASP A 20 -10.23 12.04 -2.67
C ASP A 20 -9.03 11.82 -3.61
N GLY A 21 -8.38 10.66 -3.52
CA GLY A 21 -7.25 10.34 -4.36
C GLY A 21 -5.89 10.63 -3.75
N SER A 22 -5.87 11.29 -2.59
CA SER A 22 -4.62 11.54 -1.89
C SER A 22 -4.23 10.35 -1.01
N PHE A 23 -3.03 10.38 -0.46
CA PHE A 23 -2.60 9.35 0.46
C PHE A 23 -1.71 9.95 1.54
N GLU A 24 -1.66 9.24 2.66
CA GLU A 24 -0.81 9.58 3.77
C GLU A 24 0.03 8.39 4.14
N THR A 25 1.27 8.64 4.56
CA THR A 25 2.16 7.58 4.99
C THR A 25 2.53 7.78 6.44
N SER A 26 2.65 6.66 7.14
CA SER A 26 3.17 6.65 8.50
C SER A 26 4.30 5.64 8.53
N LEU A 27 5.52 6.14 8.66
CA LEU A 27 6.72 5.30 8.68
C LEU A 27 7.45 5.51 9.98
N PRO A 28 8.03 4.44 10.55
CA PRO A 28 8.82 4.57 11.77
C PRO A 28 10.03 5.47 11.54
N GLN A 29 10.40 6.23 12.55
CA GLN A 29 11.64 6.99 12.54
C GLN A 29 12.75 6.06 13.00
N ILE A 30 13.54 5.60 12.06
CA ILE A 30 14.61 4.64 12.35
C ILE A 30 15.91 5.39 12.56
N LEU A 31 16.49 5.21 13.75
CA LEU A 31 17.79 5.76 14.06
C LEU A 31 18.77 4.60 14.08
N GLY A 32 19.62 4.51 13.06
CA GLY A 32 20.57 3.42 12.97
C GLY A 32 20.74 2.95 11.56
N GLU A 33 21.59 1.95 11.39
CA GLU A 33 21.93 1.45 10.06
C GLU A 33 20.96 0.40 9.56
N TYR A 34 20.27 -0.30 10.47
CA TYR A 34 19.36 -1.36 10.05
C TYR A 34 17.95 -0.81 9.87
N ILE A 35 17.41 -1.04 8.70
CA ILE A 35 16.03 -0.67 8.38
C ILE A 35 15.25 -1.95 8.12
N PRO A 36 14.20 -2.22 8.91
CA PRO A 36 13.39 -3.43 8.70
C PRO A 36 12.77 -3.48 7.31
N GLU A 37 12.60 -4.68 6.79
CA GLU A 37 12.09 -4.89 5.45
C GLU A 37 10.71 -4.29 5.24
N ASN A 38 9.84 -4.36 6.23
CA ASN A 38 8.51 -3.79 6.10
C ASN A 38 8.54 -2.27 5.94
N VAL A 39 9.52 -1.61 6.54
CA VAL A 39 9.67 -0.17 6.40
C VAL A 39 10.18 0.18 5.01
N ILE A 40 11.14 -0.61 4.51
CA ILE A 40 11.65 -0.42 3.15
C ILE A 40 10.52 -0.59 2.14
N LEU A 41 9.74 -1.64 2.29
CA LEU A 41 8.62 -1.91 1.38
C LEU A 41 7.57 -0.81 1.47
N GLY A 42 7.25 -0.36 2.68
CA GLY A 42 6.30 0.72 2.86
C GLY A 42 6.75 2.01 2.20
N ALA A 43 8.03 2.36 2.36
CA ALA A 43 8.59 3.56 1.72
C ALA A 43 8.60 3.42 0.21
N ALA A 44 8.95 2.25 -0.30
CA ALA A 44 8.97 1.99 -1.73
C ALA A 44 7.57 2.10 -2.33
N LEU A 45 6.56 1.55 -1.65
CA LEU A 45 5.18 1.63 -2.11
C LEU A 45 4.68 3.07 -2.10
N ALA A 46 4.99 3.82 -1.04
CA ALA A 46 4.59 5.21 -0.96
C ALA A 46 5.22 6.02 -2.10
N TYR A 47 6.47 5.73 -2.41
CA TYR A 47 7.14 6.40 -3.51
C TYR A 47 6.50 6.06 -4.85
N ALA A 48 6.14 4.79 -5.03
CA ALA A 48 5.50 4.33 -6.27
C ALA A 48 4.14 4.98 -6.50
N LEU A 49 3.44 5.35 -5.43
CA LEU A 49 2.13 5.99 -5.57
C LEU A 49 2.20 7.36 -6.22
N ARG A 50 3.38 7.96 -6.29
CA ARG A 50 3.59 9.23 -6.98
C ARG A 50 3.84 9.05 -8.47
N ASN A 51 4.02 7.83 -8.92
CA ASN A 51 4.31 7.53 -10.30
C ASN A 51 3.06 6.98 -10.97
N GLU A 52 2.47 7.77 -11.88
CA GLU A 52 1.22 7.39 -12.54
C GLU A 52 1.38 6.15 -13.39
N ASP A 53 2.51 5.99 -14.06
CA ASP A 53 2.74 4.82 -14.90
C ASP A 53 2.81 3.55 -14.06
N LEU A 54 3.49 3.61 -12.92
CA LEU A 54 3.54 2.47 -12.02
C LEU A 54 2.18 2.16 -11.44
N CYS A 55 1.43 3.18 -11.08
CA CYS A 55 0.08 2.97 -10.55
C CYS A 55 -0.83 2.31 -11.58
N SER A 56 -0.69 2.69 -12.85
CA SER A 56 -1.45 2.06 -13.91
C SER A 56 -1.09 0.58 -14.06
N LEU A 57 0.21 0.26 -13.98
CA LEU A 57 0.65 -1.12 -14.06
C LEU A 57 0.15 -1.95 -12.88
N ILE A 58 0.17 -1.37 -11.69
CA ILE A 58 -0.34 -2.05 -10.50
C ILE A 58 -1.82 -2.33 -10.64
N ARG A 59 -2.58 -1.35 -11.13
CA ARG A 59 -4.02 -1.52 -11.34
C ARG A 59 -4.30 -2.58 -12.39
N GLU A 60 -3.56 -2.57 -13.49
CA GLU A 60 -3.71 -3.57 -14.54
C GLU A 60 -3.44 -4.97 -14.02
N ASN A 61 -2.41 -5.11 -13.20
CA ASN A 61 -2.09 -6.40 -12.61
C ASN A 61 -3.23 -6.91 -11.74
N PHE A 62 -3.80 -6.03 -10.94
CA PHE A 62 -4.93 -6.39 -10.09
C PHE A 62 -6.15 -6.79 -10.93
N GLU A 63 -6.46 -6.02 -11.96
CA GLU A 63 -7.60 -6.31 -12.82
C GLU A 63 -7.42 -7.65 -13.54
N ARG A 64 -6.20 -7.92 -13.97
CA ARG A 64 -5.88 -9.19 -14.62
C ARG A 64 -6.07 -10.36 -13.68
N GLU A 65 -5.63 -10.21 -12.43
CA GLU A 65 -5.80 -11.27 -11.44
C GLU A 65 -7.26 -11.49 -11.09
N CYS A 66 -8.03 -10.43 -11.00
CA CYS A 66 -9.46 -10.54 -10.75
C CYS A 66 -10.17 -11.27 -11.89
N ALA A 67 -9.81 -10.98 -13.12
CA ALA A 67 -10.39 -11.65 -14.28
C ALA A 67 -10.05 -13.14 -14.29
N ALA A 68 -8.80 -13.47 -13.92
CA ALA A 68 -8.39 -14.87 -13.87
C ALA A 68 -9.16 -15.63 -12.78
N GLN A 69 -9.37 -15.00 -11.63
CA GLN A 69 -10.12 -15.62 -10.55
C GLN A 69 -11.59 -15.79 -10.91
N ALA A 70 -12.16 -14.81 -11.62
CA ALA A 70 -13.54 -14.90 -12.08
C ALA A 70 -13.72 -16.07 -13.04
N SER A 71 -12.75 -16.30 -13.90
CA SER A 71 -12.77 -17.45 -14.79
C SER A 71 -12.74 -18.76 -14.03
N TYR A 72 -11.99 -18.78 -12.94
CA TYR A 72 -11.88 -19.98 -12.11
C TYR A 72 -13.16 -20.29 -11.36
N THR A 73 -13.81 -19.26 -10.84
CA THR A 73 -14.98 -19.44 -10.01
C THR A 73 -16.25 -19.63 -10.82
N ASP A 74 -16.21 -19.31 -12.10
CA ASP A 74 -17.37 -19.41 -12.97
C ASP A 74 -17.45 -20.81 -13.57
N GLN A 75 -17.65 -21.76 -12.72
CA GLN A 75 -17.73 -23.17 -13.09
C GLN A 75 -19.17 -23.66 -13.14
#